data_6b234df6b6ae5a891622d9bcf08279aa
#
_entry.id   6b234df6b6ae5a891622d9bcf08279aa
#
_cell.length_a   1.000
_cell.length_b   1.000
_cell.length_c   1.000
_cell.angle_alpha   90.00
_cell.angle_beta   90.00
_cell.angle_gamma   90.00
#
_symmetry.space_group_name_H-M   'P 1'
#
loop_
_entity.id
_entity.type
_entity.pdbx_description
1 polymer ?
#
loop_
_entity_poly.entity_id
_entity_poly.type
_entity_poly.pdbx_seq_one_letter_code
_entity_poly.pdbx_strand_id
1 'polypeptide(L)'
;MKHTFAAGVAGIAALLLAGTAMSGEAKIFETKSAINNLSTVMVDGGKARDLTVGLGSGAYRRPGDPANMFYAVSDRGPNFVCGDVETVLGVSEDAVCHGNKVRVYPTPDYSPSIYTIFLGDNGTFDIKDVITIKDQNGIPLTGLTNKLTVAKTEKPVDANGNALEQSVSSIDAEGIIRLTDGSYWIGEENGPSVLHVAADGTVIERLVPAGSEKDFEGAAYKVSGGLPAILVKRQTNRGIESMAVSPDETKLYFMVQNPLANPNADAYKAAKNTRLFVYDRVSEKLSGEYIYQLDDPQTFRNDPSKKQNAPRISEVLALGNDRLLVLERTDKTTKLHEVKLAGATNI
;
A
#
# COMPACT_ATOMS: atom_id res chain seq x y z
N MET A 1 -13.42 -52.20 -60.20
CA MET A 1 -13.20 -50.75 -59.95
C MET A 1 -13.02 -50.47 -58.49
N LYS A 2 -11.78 -50.25 -58.07
CA LYS A 2 -11.43 -49.92 -56.69
C LYS A 2 -11.13 -48.43 -56.67
N HIS A 3 -11.93 -47.65 -55.87
CA HIS A 3 -11.66 -46.24 -55.61
C HIS A 3 -10.89 -46.14 -54.32
N THR A 4 -9.67 -45.65 -54.36
CA THR A 4 -8.81 -45.31 -53.24
C THR A 4 -9.04 -43.84 -52.88
N PHE A 5 -9.52 -43.57 -51.66
CA PHE A 5 -9.57 -42.24 -51.12
C PHE A 5 -8.25 -41.96 -50.37
N ALA A 6 -7.54 -40.91 -50.81
CA ALA A 6 -6.38 -40.38 -50.12
C ALA A 6 -6.86 -39.33 -49.14
N ALA A 7 -6.65 -39.55 -47.83
CA ALA A 7 -6.89 -38.59 -46.80
C ALA A 7 -5.63 -37.71 -46.63
N GLY A 8 -5.76 -36.42 -46.97
CA GLY A 8 -4.72 -35.43 -46.69
C GLY A 8 -4.73 -35.01 -45.24
N VAL A 9 -3.63 -35.25 -44.54
CA VAL A 9 -3.39 -34.72 -43.20
C VAL A 9 -2.82 -33.32 -43.32
N ALA A 10 -3.62 -32.31 -43.01
CA ALA A 10 -3.16 -30.94 -42.86
C ALA A 10 -2.51 -30.78 -41.49
N GLY A 11 -1.19 -30.74 -41.43
CA GLY A 11 -0.44 -30.45 -40.24
C GLY A 11 -0.54 -28.95 -39.88
N ILE A 12 -1.17 -28.63 -38.78
CA ILE A 12 -1.14 -27.29 -38.18
C ILE A 12 0.22 -27.16 -37.47
N ALA A 13 1.15 -26.42 -38.07
CA ALA A 13 2.36 -26.00 -37.39
C ALA A 13 2.01 -24.88 -36.40
N ALA A 14 1.93 -25.20 -35.13
CA ALA A 14 1.87 -24.19 -34.07
C ALA A 14 3.24 -23.52 -33.95
N LEU A 15 3.38 -22.31 -34.46
CA LEU A 15 4.54 -21.45 -34.14
C LEU A 15 4.48 -21.08 -32.66
N LEU A 16 5.26 -21.77 -31.86
CA LEU A 16 5.61 -21.31 -30.50
C LEU A 16 6.55 -20.10 -30.67
N LEU A 17 6.00 -18.89 -30.61
CA LEU A 17 6.77 -17.69 -30.37
C LEU A 17 7.32 -17.79 -28.94
N ALA A 18 8.52 -18.35 -28.80
CA ALA A 18 9.32 -18.22 -27.61
C ALA A 18 9.70 -16.73 -27.51
N GLY A 19 8.90 -15.97 -26.77
CA GLY A 19 9.26 -14.62 -26.36
C GLY A 19 10.55 -14.72 -25.55
N THR A 20 11.66 -14.25 -26.11
CA THR A 20 12.88 -14.02 -25.34
C THR A 20 12.53 -12.98 -24.29
N ALA A 21 12.45 -13.43 -23.03
CA ALA A 21 12.41 -12.52 -21.89
C ALA A 21 13.72 -11.71 -21.96
N MET A 22 13.63 -10.47 -22.40
CA MET A 22 14.73 -9.53 -22.26
C MET A 22 14.85 -9.25 -20.76
N SER A 23 15.88 -9.82 -20.13
CA SER A 23 16.28 -9.39 -18.80
C SER A 23 16.81 -7.97 -18.92
N GLY A 24 15.95 -6.98 -18.64
CA GLY A 24 16.41 -5.61 -18.48
C GLY A 24 17.37 -5.57 -17.29
N GLU A 25 18.50 -4.89 -17.44
CA GLU A 25 19.41 -4.63 -16.34
C GLU A 25 18.72 -3.70 -15.33
N ALA A 26 18.62 -4.11 -14.06
CA ALA A 26 18.07 -3.26 -13.01
C ALA A 26 19.02 -2.08 -12.76
N LYS A 27 18.51 -0.85 -12.88
CA LYS A 27 19.25 0.35 -12.51
C LYS A 27 18.96 0.70 -11.06
N ILE A 28 20.02 0.95 -10.29
CA ILE A 28 19.94 1.43 -8.91
C ILE A 28 20.10 2.94 -8.94
N PHE A 29 19.23 3.63 -8.21
CA PHE A 29 19.29 5.07 -8.01
C PHE A 29 19.45 5.37 -6.53
N GLU A 30 20.31 6.31 -6.19
CA GLU A 30 20.60 6.72 -4.82
C GLU A 30 20.40 8.23 -4.66
N THR A 31 20.04 8.68 -3.46
CA THR A 31 19.97 10.11 -3.14
C THR A 31 20.91 10.45 -1.99
N LYS A 32 21.50 11.64 -2.08
CA LYS A 32 22.24 12.29 -0.99
C LYS A 32 21.51 13.51 -0.46
N SER A 33 20.23 13.66 -0.81
CA SER A 33 19.41 14.78 -0.34
C SER A 33 19.30 14.76 1.17
N ALA A 34 19.54 15.89 1.82
CA ALA A 34 19.34 16.06 3.26
C ALA A 34 17.87 15.85 3.67
N ILE A 35 16.91 16.02 2.74
CA ILE A 35 15.49 15.75 2.94
C ILE A 35 15.23 14.28 3.31
N ASN A 36 16.13 13.38 2.85
CA ASN A 36 16.02 11.96 3.17
C ASN A 36 16.41 11.63 4.62
N ASN A 37 17.13 12.52 5.31
CA ASN A 37 17.55 12.30 6.68
C ASN A 37 16.48 12.79 7.66
N LEU A 38 16.04 11.92 8.56
CA LEU A 38 15.06 12.27 9.61
C LEU A 38 15.76 12.73 10.87
N SER A 39 16.39 11.81 11.57
CA SER A 39 17.03 12.06 12.86
C SER A 39 18.01 10.95 13.19
N THR A 40 18.87 11.23 14.19
CA THR A 40 19.64 10.17 14.86
C THR A 40 18.94 9.84 16.16
N VAL A 41 18.53 8.58 16.33
CA VAL A 41 17.91 8.08 17.58
C VAL A 41 18.95 7.31 18.37
N MET A 42 18.98 7.55 19.67
CA MET A 42 19.81 6.81 20.63
C MET A 42 19.02 6.61 21.92
N VAL A 43 19.07 5.40 22.45
CA VAL A 43 18.55 5.06 23.78
C VAL A 43 19.70 4.76 24.72
N ASP A 44 19.47 4.94 26.03
CA ASP A 44 20.49 4.67 27.04
C ASP A 44 20.96 3.22 26.98
N GLY A 45 22.28 3.02 26.88
CA GLY A 45 22.90 1.70 26.72
C GLY A 45 22.78 1.11 25.33
N GLY A 46 22.11 1.79 24.39
CA GLY A 46 21.89 1.36 23.03
C GLY A 46 22.91 1.88 22.02
N LYS A 47 22.55 1.78 20.75
CA LYS A 47 23.36 2.25 19.61
C LYS A 47 22.70 3.45 18.95
N ALA A 48 23.50 4.43 18.57
CA ALA A 48 23.02 5.50 17.70
C ALA A 48 22.57 4.93 16.33
N ARG A 49 21.42 5.38 15.86
CA ARG A 49 20.85 4.99 14.57
C ARG A 49 20.40 6.22 13.80
N ASP A 50 21.00 6.41 12.65
CA ASP A 50 20.52 7.40 11.70
C ASP A 50 19.29 6.82 10.99
N LEU A 51 18.21 7.57 11.02
CA LEU A 51 16.94 7.23 10.40
C LEU A 51 16.74 8.05 9.14
N THR A 52 16.19 7.41 8.14
CA THR A 52 15.86 8.03 6.85
C THR A 52 14.38 7.85 6.55
N VAL A 53 13.87 8.69 5.64
CA VAL A 53 12.51 8.55 5.11
C VAL A 53 12.41 7.25 4.31
N GLY A 54 11.41 6.43 4.62
CA GLY A 54 10.99 5.32 3.77
C GLY A 54 10.20 5.86 2.59
N LEU A 55 10.85 6.08 1.45
CA LEU A 55 10.17 6.48 0.21
C LEU A 55 9.60 5.26 -0.50
N GLY A 56 8.38 5.38 -1.05
CA GLY A 56 7.84 4.39 -1.96
C GLY A 56 6.97 3.32 -1.32
N SER A 57 6.24 3.62 -0.25
CA SER A 57 5.08 2.82 0.13
C SER A 57 4.10 2.73 -1.04
N GLY A 58 3.83 3.86 -1.72
CA GLY A 58 3.20 3.91 -3.02
C GLY A 58 3.94 4.86 -3.95
N ALA A 59 3.86 4.62 -5.25
CA ALA A 59 4.43 5.47 -6.27
C ALA A 59 3.51 5.63 -7.47
N TYR A 60 3.39 6.83 -7.98
CA TYR A 60 2.53 7.14 -9.12
C TYR A 60 3.20 8.09 -10.10
N ARG A 61 3.05 7.80 -11.37
CA ARG A 61 3.40 8.71 -12.47
C ARG A 61 2.16 8.95 -13.31
N ARG A 62 1.75 10.22 -13.41
CA ARG A 62 0.59 10.59 -14.23
C ARG A 62 0.95 10.49 -15.72
N PRO A 63 0.02 10.06 -16.58
CA PRO A 63 0.19 10.19 -18.03
C PRO A 63 0.49 11.65 -18.41
N GLY A 64 1.54 11.85 -19.22
CA GLY A 64 2.01 13.18 -19.62
C GLY A 64 3.09 13.81 -18.74
N ASP A 65 3.33 13.31 -17.54
CA ASP A 65 4.48 13.72 -16.73
C ASP A 65 5.81 13.25 -17.36
N PRO A 66 6.94 13.94 -17.10
CA PRO A 66 8.25 13.49 -17.56
C PRO A 66 8.52 12.03 -17.23
N ALA A 67 9.15 11.29 -18.15
CA ALA A 67 9.37 9.85 -17.99
C ALA A 67 10.22 9.47 -16.75
N ASN A 68 11.04 10.39 -16.29
CA ASN A 68 11.93 10.24 -15.14
C ASN A 68 11.38 10.90 -13.85
N MET A 69 10.11 11.34 -13.85
CA MET A 69 9.46 11.95 -12.69
C MET A 69 8.35 11.04 -12.17
N PHE A 70 8.22 10.95 -10.85
CA PHE A 70 7.08 10.30 -10.21
C PHE A 70 6.80 10.90 -8.82
N TYR A 71 5.61 10.66 -8.32
CA TYR A 71 5.21 10.97 -6.95
C TYR A 71 5.36 9.71 -6.11
N ALA A 72 5.85 9.88 -4.89
CA ALA A 72 5.90 8.80 -3.92
C ALA A 72 5.25 9.28 -2.62
N VAL A 73 4.65 8.38 -1.87
CA VAL A 73 4.20 8.66 -0.51
C VAL A 73 5.03 7.85 0.47
N SER A 74 5.36 8.45 1.61
CA SER A 74 5.90 7.70 2.74
C SER A 74 4.77 7.15 3.60
N ASP A 75 5.02 6.00 4.20
CA ASP A 75 4.14 5.40 5.19
C ASP A 75 4.14 6.21 6.49
N ARG A 76 3.86 5.56 7.60
CA ARG A 76 3.85 6.14 8.95
C ARG A 76 5.23 6.42 9.53
N GLY A 77 6.30 6.35 8.72
CA GLY A 77 7.68 6.58 9.12
C GLY A 77 8.34 5.40 9.81
N PRO A 78 9.58 5.58 10.30
CA PRO A 78 10.31 4.51 10.96
C PRO A 78 9.53 3.90 12.12
N ASN A 79 9.28 2.61 12.03
CA ASN A 79 8.59 1.86 13.06
C ASN A 79 8.99 0.37 12.99
N PHE A 80 8.92 -0.35 14.12
CA PHE A 80 9.25 -1.77 14.17
C PHE A 80 8.53 -2.49 15.31
N VAL A 81 8.52 -3.81 15.24
CA VAL A 81 7.94 -4.67 16.28
C VAL A 81 8.96 -4.93 17.39
N CYS A 82 8.51 -5.40 18.53
CA CYS A 82 9.35 -5.68 19.69
C CYS A 82 10.52 -6.61 19.38
N GLY A 83 10.30 -7.64 18.56
CA GLY A 83 11.38 -8.58 18.18
C GLY A 83 12.55 -7.95 17.42
N ASP A 84 12.41 -6.72 16.90
CA ASP A 84 13.46 -6.01 16.18
C ASP A 84 14.22 -5.01 17.07
N VAL A 85 13.80 -4.80 18.33
CA VAL A 85 14.37 -3.79 19.25
C VAL A 85 15.89 -3.96 19.40
N GLU A 86 16.36 -5.20 19.67
CA GLU A 86 17.79 -5.45 19.85
C GLU A 86 18.59 -5.18 18.58
N THR A 87 18.05 -5.55 17.42
CA THR A 87 18.68 -5.31 16.13
C THR A 87 18.75 -3.82 15.80
N VAL A 88 17.66 -3.09 16.05
CA VAL A 88 17.52 -1.67 15.66
C VAL A 88 18.16 -0.76 16.70
N LEU A 89 17.83 -0.90 17.98
CA LEU A 89 18.27 0.03 19.03
C LEU A 89 19.48 -0.48 19.81
N GLY A 90 19.78 -1.78 19.78
CA GLY A 90 20.92 -2.39 20.48
C GLY A 90 20.70 -2.60 21.99
N VAL A 91 19.44 -2.52 22.44
CA VAL A 91 19.02 -2.84 23.82
C VAL A 91 18.10 -4.05 23.79
N SER A 92 17.85 -4.67 24.95
CA SER A 92 16.94 -5.83 25.03
C SER A 92 15.50 -5.46 24.67
N GLU A 93 14.73 -6.41 24.12
CA GLU A 93 13.31 -6.23 23.84
C GLU A 93 12.55 -5.75 25.08
N ASP A 94 12.83 -6.32 26.25
CA ASP A 94 12.14 -5.99 27.51
C ASP A 94 12.41 -4.56 27.98
N ALA A 95 13.55 -3.97 27.65
CA ALA A 95 13.88 -2.59 27.98
C ALA A 95 12.91 -1.57 27.34
N VAL A 96 12.30 -1.93 26.22
CA VAL A 96 11.38 -1.04 25.46
C VAL A 96 9.95 -1.53 25.50
N CYS A 97 9.74 -2.84 25.37
CA CYS A 97 8.39 -3.40 25.21
C CYS A 97 7.77 -3.88 26.53
N HIS A 98 8.57 -4.11 27.58
CA HIS A 98 8.12 -4.55 28.91
C HIS A 98 7.17 -5.76 28.85
N GLY A 99 7.49 -6.76 28.01
CA GLY A 99 6.68 -7.96 27.78
C GLY A 99 5.36 -7.73 27.01
N ASN A 100 5.10 -6.53 26.50
CA ASN A 100 3.88 -6.19 25.76
C ASN A 100 4.08 -6.33 24.25
N LYS A 101 2.97 -6.54 23.52
CA LYS A 101 2.93 -6.43 22.06
C LYS A 101 2.61 -4.98 21.69
N VAL A 102 3.65 -4.22 21.38
CA VAL A 102 3.57 -2.82 20.98
C VAL A 102 4.26 -2.59 19.65
N ARG A 103 4.03 -1.41 19.06
CA ARG A 103 4.77 -0.93 17.89
C ARG A 103 5.65 0.23 18.35
N VAL A 104 6.95 0.14 18.07
CA VAL A 104 7.92 1.16 18.46
C VAL A 104 8.05 2.20 17.35
N TYR A 105 7.91 3.47 17.72
CA TYR A 105 8.05 4.63 16.84
C TYR A 105 9.21 5.51 17.35
N PRO A 106 10.40 5.38 16.80
CA PRO A 106 11.56 6.16 17.25
C PRO A 106 11.48 7.66 16.89
N THR A 107 10.60 8.01 15.94
CA THR A 107 10.29 9.39 15.52
C THR A 107 8.79 9.62 15.58
N PRO A 108 8.20 9.75 16.79
CA PRO A 108 6.74 9.79 16.95
C PRO A 108 6.07 11.05 16.37
N ASP A 109 6.84 12.09 16.12
CA ASP A 109 6.45 13.35 15.48
C ASP A 109 6.53 13.30 13.95
N TYR A 110 6.89 12.15 13.35
CA TYR A 110 6.92 11.98 11.91
C TYR A 110 5.54 12.16 11.29
N SER A 111 5.50 12.92 10.19
CA SER A 111 4.29 13.17 9.42
C SER A 111 4.42 12.60 8.01
N PRO A 112 3.54 11.67 7.60
CA PRO A 112 3.50 11.15 6.25
C PRO A 112 3.40 12.27 5.22
N SER A 113 4.18 12.14 4.14
CA SER A 113 4.34 13.21 3.14
C SER A 113 4.39 12.64 1.74
N ILE A 114 4.05 13.48 0.78
CA ILE A 114 4.12 13.19 -0.66
C ILE A 114 5.40 13.83 -1.20
N TYR A 115 6.18 13.06 -1.95
CA TYR A 115 7.46 13.45 -2.51
C TYR A 115 7.38 13.49 -4.03
N THR A 116 7.89 14.57 -4.65
CA THR A 116 8.13 14.62 -6.09
C THR A 116 9.58 14.24 -6.35
N ILE A 117 9.79 13.14 -7.07
CA ILE A 117 11.09 12.52 -7.30
C ILE A 117 11.44 12.58 -8.78
N PHE A 118 12.70 12.93 -9.06
CA PHE A 118 13.28 12.88 -10.40
C PHE A 118 14.49 11.95 -10.45
N LEU A 119 14.43 10.97 -11.36
CA LEU A 119 15.56 10.08 -11.64
C LEU A 119 16.56 10.79 -12.56
N GLY A 120 17.82 10.81 -12.17
CA GLY A 120 18.93 11.33 -12.98
C GLY A 120 19.57 10.25 -13.86
N ASP A 121 20.25 10.67 -14.91
CA ASP A 121 20.90 9.74 -15.86
C ASP A 121 22.12 9.02 -15.24
N ASN A 122 22.68 9.55 -14.17
CA ASN A 122 23.90 9.09 -13.51
C ASN A 122 23.65 8.11 -12.33
N GLY A 123 22.42 7.54 -12.22
CA GLY A 123 22.07 6.64 -11.11
C GLY A 123 21.78 7.38 -9.79
N THR A 124 21.51 8.68 -9.85
CA THR A 124 21.00 9.42 -8.69
C THR A 124 19.53 9.78 -8.84
N PHE A 125 18.87 10.07 -7.74
CA PHE A 125 17.56 10.73 -7.77
C PHE A 125 17.54 11.95 -6.87
N ASP A 126 16.73 12.92 -7.27
CA ASP A 126 16.49 14.15 -6.52
C ASP A 126 15.07 14.20 -5.98
N ILE A 127 14.91 14.62 -4.73
CA ILE A 127 13.63 15.00 -4.15
C ILE A 127 13.45 16.49 -4.39
N LYS A 128 12.47 16.85 -5.23
CA LYS A 128 12.26 18.25 -5.66
C LYS A 128 11.23 18.98 -4.82
N ASP A 129 10.29 18.23 -4.27
CA ASP A 129 9.21 18.80 -3.46
C ASP A 129 8.75 17.80 -2.41
N VAL A 130 8.30 18.34 -1.27
CA VAL A 130 7.75 17.57 -0.16
C VAL A 130 6.47 18.24 0.30
N ILE A 131 5.36 17.55 0.20
CA ILE A 131 4.04 18.02 0.61
C ILE A 131 3.60 17.20 1.83
N THR A 132 3.63 17.80 3.01
CA THR A 132 3.16 17.14 4.24
C THR A 132 1.64 17.03 4.20
N ILE A 133 1.12 15.84 4.49
CA ILE A 133 -0.32 15.61 4.61
C ILE A 133 -0.80 16.23 5.93
N LYS A 134 -1.81 17.09 5.87
CA LYS A 134 -2.28 17.91 6.98
C LYS A 134 -3.80 18.00 7.02
N ASP A 135 -4.35 18.30 8.16
CA ASP A 135 -5.77 18.59 8.32
C ASP A 135 -6.16 19.99 7.82
N GLN A 136 -7.44 20.34 7.90
CA GLN A 136 -7.95 21.64 7.44
C GLN A 136 -7.51 22.83 8.30
N ASN A 137 -6.96 22.59 9.49
CA ASN A 137 -6.36 23.61 10.34
C ASN A 137 -4.86 23.80 10.06
N GLY A 138 -4.30 23.03 9.11
CA GLY A 138 -2.89 23.02 8.77
C GLY A 138 -2.02 22.17 9.70
N ILE A 139 -2.63 21.36 10.58
CA ILE A 139 -1.91 20.48 11.50
C ILE A 139 -1.52 19.19 10.74
N PRO A 140 -0.23 18.83 10.70
CA PRO A 140 0.23 17.61 10.06
C PRO A 140 -0.44 16.36 10.63
N LEU A 141 -0.83 15.42 9.77
CA LEU A 141 -1.24 14.09 10.19
C LEU A 141 -0.03 13.34 10.74
N THR A 142 -0.27 12.41 11.66
CA THR A 142 0.79 11.62 12.27
C THR A 142 0.90 10.24 11.65
N GLY A 143 2.08 9.61 11.74
CA GLY A 143 2.27 8.20 11.41
C GLY A 143 1.85 7.23 12.53
N LEU A 144 1.36 7.74 13.66
CA LEU A 144 0.87 6.91 14.77
C LEU A 144 -0.43 6.19 14.35
N THR A 145 -0.84 5.20 15.13
CA THR A 145 -2.06 4.43 14.82
C THR A 145 -3.33 5.14 15.26
N ASN A 146 -4.44 4.90 14.55
CA ASN A 146 -5.76 5.35 14.97
C ASN A 146 -6.27 4.53 16.18
N LYS A 147 -7.04 5.18 17.05
CA LYS A 147 -7.78 4.52 18.12
C LYS A 147 -9.08 3.95 17.56
N LEU A 148 -9.02 2.71 17.07
CA LEU A 148 -10.18 2.04 16.48
C LEU A 148 -10.95 1.25 17.54
N THR A 149 -12.28 1.39 17.57
CA THR A 149 -13.18 0.65 18.46
C THR A 149 -13.78 -0.58 17.76
N VAL A 150 -13.95 -0.51 16.46
CA VAL A 150 -14.57 -1.58 15.64
C VAL A 150 -13.54 -2.52 14.99
N ALA A 151 -12.25 -2.19 15.08
CA ALA A 151 -11.16 -2.98 14.53
C ALA A 151 -9.95 -2.99 15.47
N LYS A 152 -9.11 -4.01 15.35
CA LYS A 152 -7.85 -4.06 16.08
C LYS A 152 -6.88 -3.01 15.56
N THR A 153 -6.15 -2.39 16.47
CA THR A 153 -5.07 -1.46 16.17
C THR A 153 -3.85 -1.78 17.03
N GLU A 154 -2.69 -1.27 16.64
CA GLU A 154 -1.43 -1.44 17.37
C GLU A 154 -1.36 -0.40 18.50
N LYS A 155 -0.63 -0.72 19.55
CA LYS A 155 -0.34 0.22 20.65
C LYS A 155 1.02 0.86 20.40
N PRO A 156 1.09 2.18 20.17
CA PRO A 156 2.36 2.85 19.89
C PRO A 156 3.13 3.16 21.18
N VAL A 157 4.46 2.99 21.12
CA VAL A 157 5.41 3.45 22.12
C VAL A 157 6.57 4.18 21.45
N ASP A 158 7.28 5.04 22.17
CA ASP A 158 8.52 5.64 21.69
C ASP A 158 9.72 4.66 21.81
N ALA A 159 10.92 5.11 21.45
CA ALA A 159 12.14 4.32 21.54
C ALA A 159 12.56 3.98 22.98
N ASN A 160 12.03 4.66 23.98
CA ASN A 160 12.27 4.42 25.40
C ASN A 160 11.17 3.58 26.06
N GLY A 161 10.16 3.13 25.28
CA GLY A 161 9.04 2.34 25.78
C GLY A 161 7.91 3.15 26.41
N ASN A 162 7.95 4.48 26.34
CA ASN A 162 6.87 5.33 26.81
C ASN A 162 5.66 5.22 25.86
N ALA A 163 4.46 5.06 26.44
CA ALA A 163 3.24 5.00 25.65
C ALA A 163 3.01 6.32 24.90
N LEU A 164 2.65 6.20 23.64
CA LEU A 164 2.27 7.33 22.78
C LEU A 164 0.75 7.37 22.62
N GLU A 165 0.19 8.56 22.50
CA GLU A 165 -1.22 8.74 22.24
C GLU A 165 -1.56 8.38 20.78
N GLN A 166 -2.61 7.58 20.58
CA GLN A 166 -3.17 7.33 19.27
C GLN A 166 -3.94 8.57 18.78
N SER A 167 -3.89 8.83 17.48
CA SER A 167 -4.53 10.01 16.90
C SER A 167 -5.66 9.63 15.95
N VAL A 168 -6.76 10.39 15.96
CA VAL A 168 -7.83 10.29 14.94
C VAL A 168 -7.33 10.71 13.57
N SER A 169 -6.28 11.55 13.53
CA SER A 169 -5.64 12.06 12.29
C SER A 169 -4.34 11.33 11.99
N SER A 170 -4.20 10.05 12.34
CA SER A 170 -3.07 9.24 11.88
C SER A 170 -3.37 8.55 10.56
N ILE A 171 -2.30 8.29 9.80
CA ILE A 171 -2.34 7.62 8.51
C ILE A 171 -1.11 6.72 8.32
N ASP A 172 -1.36 5.50 7.87
CA ASP A 172 -0.37 4.55 7.35
C ASP A 172 -0.54 4.53 5.83
N ALA A 173 0.04 5.54 5.16
CA ALA A 173 -0.19 5.80 3.74
C ALA A 173 0.56 4.78 2.87
N GLU A 174 -0.16 4.14 1.94
CA GLU A 174 0.37 3.11 1.06
C GLU A 174 0.14 3.47 -0.42
N GLY A 175 -0.97 3.13 -1.03
CA GLY A 175 -1.22 3.50 -2.42
C GLY A 175 -1.44 5.01 -2.62
N ILE A 176 -0.91 5.57 -3.72
CA ILE A 176 -1.10 6.98 -4.09
C ILE A 176 -1.43 7.12 -5.56
N ILE A 177 -2.33 8.04 -5.89
CA ILE A 177 -2.55 8.55 -7.24
C ILE A 177 -2.62 10.08 -7.22
N ARG A 178 -2.25 10.73 -8.33
CA ARG A 178 -2.40 12.16 -8.54
C ARG A 178 -3.31 12.41 -9.72
N LEU A 179 -4.31 13.27 -9.53
CA LEU A 179 -5.26 13.65 -10.57
C LEU A 179 -4.79 14.84 -11.40
N THR A 180 -5.47 15.09 -12.50
CA THR A 180 -5.19 16.22 -13.41
C THR A 180 -5.42 17.58 -12.74
N ASP A 181 -6.36 17.68 -11.78
CA ASP A 181 -6.61 18.88 -10.98
C ASP A 181 -5.54 19.14 -9.91
N GLY A 182 -4.57 18.26 -9.78
CA GLY A 182 -3.46 18.34 -8.81
C GLY A 182 -3.75 17.69 -7.47
N SER A 183 -4.98 17.26 -7.19
CA SER A 183 -5.33 16.55 -5.96
C SER A 183 -4.80 15.12 -5.96
N TYR A 184 -4.77 14.51 -4.78
CA TYR A 184 -4.30 13.14 -4.57
C TYR A 184 -5.39 12.28 -3.95
N TRP A 185 -5.31 10.98 -4.23
CA TRP A 185 -6.03 9.97 -3.47
C TRP A 185 -5.01 8.99 -2.88
N ILE A 186 -5.18 8.66 -1.60
CA ILE A 186 -4.21 7.89 -0.83
C ILE A 186 -4.93 6.76 -0.11
N GLY A 187 -4.43 5.53 -0.28
CA GLY A 187 -4.86 4.35 0.47
C GLY A 187 -4.19 4.29 1.82
N GLU A 188 -4.88 3.77 2.82
CA GLU A 188 -4.42 3.67 4.20
C GLU A 188 -4.59 2.23 4.70
N GLU A 189 -3.53 1.67 5.26
CA GLU A 189 -3.44 0.26 5.62
C GLU A 189 -3.95 -0.03 7.04
N ASN A 190 -3.57 0.78 8.02
CA ASN A 190 -3.82 0.46 9.42
C ASN A 190 -5.28 0.73 9.83
N GLY A 191 -5.82 1.93 9.64
CA GLY A 191 -7.22 2.24 9.79
C GLY A 191 -7.89 2.30 8.43
N PRO A 192 -8.28 1.16 7.82
CA PRO A 192 -8.53 1.04 6.39
C PRO A 192 -9.45 2.14 5.88
N SER A 193 -8.90 3.01 5.08
CA SER A 193 -9.57 4.21 4.58
C SER A 193 -8.96 4.68 3.26
N VAL A 194 -9.64 5.59 2.60
CA VAL A 194 -9.13 6.27 1.41
C VAL A 194 -9.26 7.77 1.64
N LEU A 195 -8.17 8.49 1.48
CA LEU A 195 -8.13 9.94 1.66
C LEU A 195 -8.12 10.66 0.32
N HIS A 196 -8.97 11.68 0.18
CA HIS A 196 -8.87 12.70 -0.85
C HIS A 196 -8.11 13.89 -0.28
N VAL A 197 -7.01 14.25 -0.92
CA VAL A 197 -6.06 15.25 -0.42
C VAL A 197 -5.87 16.31 -1.49
N ALA A 198 -5.96 17.58 -1.12
CA ALA A 198 -5.74 18.71 -2.02
C ALA A 198 -4.28 18.78 -2.48
N ALA A 199 -4.01 19.55 -3.53
CA ALA A 199 -2.68 19.72 -4.11
C ALA A 199 -1.63 20.25 -3.11
N ASP A 200 -2.05 20.92 -2.05
CA ASP A 200 -1.19 21.45 -0.99
C ASP A 200 -1.02 20.53 0.23
N GLY A 201 -1.55 19.31 0.15
CA GLY A 201 -1.50 18.32 1.22
C GLY A 201 -2.66 18.35 2.21
N THR A 202 -3.61 19.29 2.08
CA THR A 202 -4.76 19.38 2.98
C THR A 202 -5.77 18.26 2.71
N VAL A 203 -6.13 17.49 3.74
CA VAL A 203 -7.15 16.44 3.64
C VAL A 203 -8.53 17.09 3.41
N ILE A 204 -9.16 16.76 2.30
CA ILE A 204 -10.52 17.18 1.94
C ILE A 204 -11.53 16.26 2.60
N GLU A 205 -11.34 14.93 2.42
CA GLU A 205 -12.24 13.91 2.92
C GLU A 205 -11.49 12.60 3.19
N ARG A 206 -11.94 11.86 4.20
CA ARG A 206 -11.52 10.49 4.49
C ARG A 206 -12.72 9.56 4.40
N LEU A 207 -12.70 8.65 3.43
CA LEU A 207 -13.67 7.57 3.29
C LEU A 207 -13.26 6.43 4.21
N VAL A 208 -14.14 6.04 5.12
CA VAL A 208 -13.92 4.96 6.09
C VAL A 208 -14.96 3.85 5.92
N PRO A 209 -14.74 2.66 6.47
CA PRO A 209 -15.76 1.61 6.48
C PRO A 209 -17.04 2.08 7.18
N ALA A 210 -18.19 1.84 6.54
CA ALA A 210 -19.49 2.20 7.10
C ALA A 210 -19.66 1.65 8.52
N GLY A 211 -20.01 2.54 9.47
CA GLY A 211 -20.13 2.23 10.90
C GLY A 211 -18.86 2.46 11.73
N SER A 212 -17.75 2.89 11.11
CA SER A 212 -16.51 3.24 11.82
C SER A 212 -16.28 4.76 11.95
N GLU A 213 -17.20 5.59 11.48
CA GLU A 213 -17.07 7.05 11.44
C GLU A 213 -16.79 7.65 12.82
N LYS A 214 -17.37 7.06 13.87
CA LYS A 214 -17.17 7.51 15.27
C LYS A 214 -15.73 7.36 15.74
N ASP A 215 -14.96 6.44 15.17
CA ASP A 215 -13.54 6.27 15.52
C ASP A 215 -12.68 7.45 15.04
N PHE A 216 -13.23 8.30 14.18
CA PHE A 216 -12.61 9.50 13.63
C PHE A 216 -13.28 10.80 14.09
N GLU A 217 -14.12 10.72 15.12
CA GLU A 217 -14.76 11.91 15.71
C GLU A 217 -13.69 12.88 16.24
N GLY A 218 -13.81 14.16 15.89
CA GLY A 218 -12.84 15.20 16.23
C GLY A 218 -11.76 15.43 15.16
N ALA A 219 -11.73 14.65 14.07
CA ALA A 219 -10.86 14.95 12.94
C ALA A 219 -11.27 16.27 12.27
N ALA A 220 -10.29 17.13 11.95
CA ALA A 220 -10.55 18.44 11.33
C ALA A 220 -10.61 18.31 9.78
N TYR A 221 -11.38 17.34 9.29
CA TYR A 221 -11.72 17.13 7.88
C TYR A 221 -12.99 16.28 7.78
N LYS A 222 -13.62 16.27 6.62
CA LYS A 222 -14.82 15.44 6.37
C LYS A 222 -14.49 13.96 6.49
N VAL A 223 -15.31 13.21 7.25
CA VAL A 223 -15.25 11.75 7.37
C VAL A 223 -16.58 11.16 6.91
N SER A 224 -16.54 10.19 6.03
CA SER A 224 -17.74 9.54 5.44
C SER A 224 -17.61 8.03 5.45
N GLY A 225 -18.68 7.32 5.80
CA GLY A 225 -18.79 5.86 5.71
C GLY A 225 -18.98 5.36 4.27
N GLY A 226 -18.06 5.76 3.38
CA GLY A 226 -18.12 5.46 1.94
C GLY A 226 -17.55 4.11 1.53
N LEU A 227 -16.95 3.36 2.46
CA LEU A 227 -16.35 2.05 2.19
C LEU A 227 -17.19 0.92 2.79
N PRO A 228 -17.10 -0.33 2.25
CA PRO A 228 -17.81 -1.47 2.81
C PRO A 228 -17.45 -1.73 4.26
N ALA A 229 -18.47 -1.92 5.11
CA ALA A 229 -18.30 -2.19 6.54
C ALA A 229 -17.38 -3.40 6.83
N ILE A 230 -17.32 -4.38 5.91
CA ILE A 230 -16.48 -5.57 6.08
C ILE A 230 -14.99 -5.26 6.16
N LEU A 231 -14.54 -4.10 5.69
CA LEU A 231 -13.11 -3.70 5.75
C LEU A 231 -12.58 -3.57 7.18
N VAL A 232 -13.44 -3.39 8.19
CA VAL A 232 -13.03 -3.46 9.61
C VAL A 232 -12.47 -4.84 10.00
N LYS A 233 -12.74 -5.87 9.18
CA LYS A 233 -12.23 -7.24 9.34
C LYS A 233 -10.84 -7.47 8.71
N ARG A 234 -10.18 -6.41 8.22
CA ARG A 234 -8.80 -6.55 7.78
C ARG A 234 -7.92 -7.12 8.89
N GLN A 235 -6.92 -7.91 8.57
CA GLN A 235 -5.88 -8.24 9.53
C GLN A 235 -5.11 -6.95 9.87
N THR A 236 -4.69 -6.78 11.12
CA THR A 236 -3.92 -5.59 11.55
C THR A 236 -2.75 -5.34 10.60
N ASN A 237 -2.62 -4.11 10.13
CA ASN A 237 -1.61 -3.72 9.13
C ASN A 237 -1.71 -4.55 7.85
N ARG A 238 -2.93 -4.72 7.29
CA ARG A 238 -3.25 -5.43 6.06
C ARG A 238 -4.53 -4.86 5.43
N GLY A 239 -4.62 -3.52 5.41
CA GLY A 239 -5.75 -2.80 4.83
C GLY A 239 -5.57 -2.45 3.36
N ILE A 240 -5.84 -1.20 3.00
CA ILE A 240 -5.76 -0.73 1.61
C ILE A 240 -4.30 -0.41 1.30
N GLU A 241 -3.69 -1.24 0.47
CA GLU A 241 -2.27 -1.20 0.13
C GLU A 241 -2.01 -0.47 -1.19
N SER A 242 -2.91 -0.59 -2.14
CA SER A 242 -2.66 -0.16 -3.51
C SER A 242 -3.84 0.57 -4.13
N MET A 243 -3.54 1.53 -5.00
CA MET A 243 -4.54 2.34 -5.69
C MET A 243 -4.18 2.59 -7.14
N ALA A 244 -5.21 2.65 -7.99
CA ALA A 244 -5.08 3.10 -9.38
C ALA A 244 -6.25 3.99 -9.77
N VAL A 245 -6.10 4.73 -10.85
CA VAL A 245 -7.15 5.56 -11.44
C VAL A 245 -7.33 5.19 -12.92
N SER A 246 -8.59 5.17 -13.39
CA SER A 246 -8.87 4.99 -14.81
C SER A 246 -8.28 6.13 -15.65
N PRO A 247 -7.96 5.89 -16.95
CA PRO A 247 -7.37 6.92 -17.80
C PRO A 247 -8.21 8.21 -17.95
N ASP A 248 -9.54 8.10 -17.79
CA ASP A 248 -10.50 9.20 -17.79
C ASP A 248 -10.74 9.80 -16.40
N GLU A 249 -10.02 9.30 -15.39
CA GLU A 249 -10.12 9.69 -13.98
C GLU A 249 -11.52 9.57 -13.36
N THR A 250 -12.43 8.81 -13.96
CA THR A 250 -13.79 8.61 -13.42
C THR A 250 -13.86 7.54 -12.35
N LYS A 251 -12.93 6.57 -12.38
CA LYS A 251 -12.92 5.43 -11.45
C LYS A 251 -11.61 5.35 -10.68
N LEU A 252 -11.72 5.09 -9.38
CA LEU A 252 -10.61 4.64 -8.55
C LEU A 252 -10.71 3.13 -8.34
N TYR A 253 -9.59 2.45 -8.44
CA TYR A 253 -9.44 1.05 -8.08
C TYR A 253 -8.55 0.96 -6.85
N PHE A 254 -8.93 0.16 -5.87
CA PHE A 254 -8.08 -0.09 -4.72
C PHE A 254 -8.22 -1.52 -4.22
N MET A 255 -7.14 -2.04 -3.65
CA MET A 255 -7.09 -3.42 -3.21
C MET A 255 -6.64 -3.53 -1.75
N VAL A 256 -7.23 -4.49 -1.06
CA VAL A 256 -6.76 -4.91 0.26
C VAL A 256 -5.53 -5.80 0.10
N GLN A 257 -4.51 -5.57 0.90
CA GLN A 257 -3.23 -6.28 0.81
C GLN A 257 -3.37 -7.80 0.90
N ASN A 258 -4.17 -8.26 1.84
CA ASN A 258 -4.37 -9.68 2.13
C ASN A 258 -5.86 -10.02 2.31
N PRO A 259 -6.24 -11.30 2.38
CA PRO A 259 -7.58 -11.70 2.76
C PRO A 259 -8.04 -11.10 4.09
N LEU A 260 -9.32 -10.84 4.22
CA LEU A 260 -9.90 -10.34 5.47
C LEU A 260 -9.91 -11.44 6.55
N ALA A 261 -9.74 -11.05 7.82
CA ALA A 261 -9.89 -11.92 8.98
C ALA A 261 -11.38 -12.11 9.32
N ASN A 262 -12.16 -12.60 8.36
CA ASN A 262 -13.59 -12.81 8.46
C ASN A 262 -13.94 -14.29 8.29
N PRO A 263 -14.51 -14.96 9.29
CA PRO A 263 -14.98 -14.42 10.59
C PRO A 263 -13.87 -14.18 11.62
N ASN A 264 -12.67 -14.73 11.45
CA ASN A 264 -11.59 -14.65 12.44
C ASN A 264 -10.18 -14.80 11.80
N ALA A 265 -9.15 -14.80 12.64
CA ALA A 265 -7.75 -14.89 12.20
C ALA A 265 -7.39 -16.25 11.54
N ASP A 266 -8.09 -17.33 11.85
CA ASP A 266 -7.82 -18.63 11.21
C ASP A 266 -8.37 -18.65 9.78
N ALA A 267 -9.52 -18.01 9.55
CA ALA A 267 -10.04 -17.78 8.21
C ALA A 267 -9.03 -16.95 7.37
N TYR A 268 -8.47 -15.89 7.93
CA TYR A 268 -7.41 -15.10 7.28
C TYR A 268 -6.20 -15.97 6.87
N LYS A 269 -5.73 -16.86 7.74
CA LYS A 269 -4.56 -17.70 7.46
C LYS A 269 -4.80 -18.70 6.32
N ALA A 270 -6.06 -19.17 6.19
CA ALA A 270 -6.45 -20.18 5.21
C ALA A 270 -6.98 -19.60 3.89
N ALA A 271 -7.40 -18.34 3.88
CA ALA A 271 -8.04 -17.73 2.72
C ALA A 271 -7.06 -17.45 1.59
N LYS A 272 -7.55 -17.60 0.36
CA LYS A 272 -6.84 -17.31 -0.89
C LYS A 272 -7.31 -16.01 -1.54
N ASN A 273 -8.41 -15.43 -1.06
CA ASN A 273 -9.12 -14.38 -1.74
C ASN A 273 -8.96 -13.05 -1.00
N THR A 274 -8.49 -12.04 -1.71
CA THR A 274 -8.56 -10.65 -1.27
C THR A 274 -9.60 -9.89 -2.09
N ARG A 275 -9.76 -8.59 -1.84
CA ARG A 275 -10.82 -7.77 -2.46
C ARG A 275 -10.23 -6.63 -3.27
N LEU A 276 -10.87 -6.40 -4.42
CA LEU A 276 -10.69 -5.25 -5.27
C LEU A 276 -11.99 -4.46 -5.29
N PHE A 277 -11.87 -3.16 -5.12
CA PHE A 277 -13.00 -2.23 -5.11
C PHE A 277 -12.88 -1.24 -6.25
N VAL A 278 -14.03 -0.82 -6.76
CA VAL A 278 -14.16 0.26 -7.75
C VAL A 278 -15.03 1.36 -7.15
N TYR A 279 -14.47 2.55 -7.04
CA TYR A 279 -15.19 3.75 -6.61
C TYR A 279 -15.40 4.67 -7.80
N ASP A 280 -16.65 5.01 -8.06
CA ASP A 280 -17.03 5.97 -9.09
C ASP A 280 -16.97 7.38 -8.50
N ARG A 281 -16.05 8.18 -9.02
CA ARG A 281 -15.77 9.53 -8.54
C ARG A 281 -16.86 10.53 -8.91
N VAL A 282 -17.64 10.25 -9.95
CA VAL A 282 -18.72 11.16 -10.41
C VAL A 282 -19.95 11.03 -9.51
N SER A 283 -20.31 9.80 -9.17
CA SER A 283 -21.44 9.53 -8.25
C SER A 283 -21.02 9.51 -6.78
N GLU A 284 -19.71 9.54 -6.49
CA GLU A 284 -19.11 9.44 -5.15
C GLU A 284 -19.55 8.16 -4.41
N LYS A 285 -19.58 7.04 -5.12
CA LYS A 285 -20.03 5.75 -4.59
C LYS A 285 -19.17 4.59 -5.05
N LEU A 286 -19.14 3.54 -4.24
CA LEU A 286 -18.66 2.25 -4.70
C LEU A 286 -19.57 1.75 -5.83
N SER A 287 -18.96 1.42 -6.96
CA SER A 287 -19.63 0.89 -8.15
C SER A 287 -19.29 -0.58 -8.41
N GLY A 288 -18.31 -1.13 -7.71
CA GLY A 288 -17.95 -2.54 -7.82
C GLY A 288 -17.14 -3.06 -6.64
N GLU A 289 -17.37 -4.33 -6.33
CA GLU A 289 -16.59 -5.13 -5.40
C GLU A 289 -16.33 -6.49 -6.03
N TYR A 290 -15.06 -6.89 -6.12
CA TYR A 290 -14.63 -8.09 -6.80
C TYR A 290 -13.70 -8.91 -5.93
N ILE A 291 -13.70 -10.22 -6.15
CA ILE A 291 -12.76 -11.15 -5.52
C ILE A 291 -11.55 -11.32 -6.43
N TYR A 292 -10.37 -11.07 -5.86
CA TYR A 292 -9.09 -11.43 -6.45
C TYR A 292 -8.52 -12.65 -5.72
N GLN A 293 -8.19 -13.70 -6.48
CA GLN A 293 -7.60 -14.90 -5.92
C GLN A 293 -6.08 -14.81 -5.98
N LEU A 294 -5.44 -14.84 -4.81
CA LEU A 294 -3.99 -14.92 -4.68
C LEU A 294 -3.46 -16.24 -5.21
N ASP A 295 -2.27 -16.21 -5.78
CA ASP A 295 -1.56 -17.39 -6.26
C ASP A 295 -1.23 -18.39 -5.12
N ASP A 296 -0.96 -19.63 -5.50
CA ASP A 296 -0.44 -20.63 -4.57
C ASP A 296 0.94 -20.14 -4.05
N PRO A 297 1.11 -20.00 -2.73
CA PRO A 297 2.35 -19.50 -2.14
C PRO A 297 3.58 -20.38 -2.45
N GLN A 298 3.39 -21.63 -2.85
CA GLN A 298 4.48 -22.51 -3.28
C GLN A 298 5.02 -22.17 -4.67
N THR A 299 4.30 -21.37 -5.45
CA THR A 299 4.70 -20.94 -6.80
C THR A 299 5.61 -19.69 -6.82
N PHE A 300 5.92 -19.13 -5.66
CA PHE A 300 6.85 -18.00 -5.51
C PHE A 300 8.29 -18.51 -5.46
N ARG A 301 8.98 -18.38 -6.58
CA ARG A 301 10.21 -19.11 -6.90
C ARG A 301 11.34 -18.96 -5.89
N ASN A 302 11.57 -17.76 -5.36
CA ASN A 302 12.74 -17.48 -4.51
C ASN A 302 12.45 -17.69 -3.01
N ASP A 303 11.17 -17.80 -2.63
CA ASP A 303 10.72 -17.96 -1.25
C ASP A 303 9.36 -18.69 -1.16
N PRO A 304 9.28 -19.94 -1.67
CA PRO A 304 8.05 -20.73 -1.61
C PRO A 304 7.61 -20.92 -0.15
N SER A 305 6.32 -20.79 0.12
CA SER A 305 5.76 -20.86 1.46
C SER A 305 4.64 -21.89 1.55
N LYS A 306 4.50 -22.50 2.73
CA LYS A 306 3.32 -23.32 3.08
C LYS A 306 2.19 -22.48 3.69
N LYS A 307 2.44 -21.22 3.98
CA LYS A 307 1.44 -20.31 4.57
C LYS A 307 0.62 -19.68 3.45
N GLN A 308 -0.69 -19.97 3.41
CA GLN A 308 -1.60 -19.46 2.37
C GLN A 308 -1.65 -17.92 2.34
N ASN A 309 -1.49 -17.27 3.47
CA ASN A 309 -1.46 -15.81 3.59
C ASN A 309 -0.08 -15.17 3.42
N ALA A 310 0.91 -15.89 2.85
CA ALA A 310 2.22 -15.32 2.54
C ALA A 310 2.19 -14.37 1.33
N PRO A 311 1.50 -14.70 0.21
CA PRO A 311 1.33 -13.77 -0.89
C PRO A 311 0.47 -12.57 -0.49
N ARG A 312 0.80 -11.40 -1.05
CA ARG A 312 0.12 -10.14 -0.77
C ARG A 312 0.15 -9.22 -1.99
N ILE A 313 -0.87 -8.40 -2.10
CA ILE A 313 -0.93 -7.33 -3.09
C ILE A 313 -0.11 -6.16 -2.55
N SER A 314 0.68 -5.51 -3.41
CA SER A 314 1.43 -4.32 -3.03
C SER A 314 1.31 -3.18 -4.02
N GLU A 315 0.77 -3.44 -5.22
CA GLU A 315 0.50 -2.34 -6.16
C GLU A 315 -0.58 -2.76 -7.16
N VAL A 316 -1.29 -1.77 -7.68
CA VAL A 316 -2.22 -1.92 -8.81
C VAL A 316 -2.06 -0.73 -9.76
N LEU A 317 -2.07 -1.01 -11.06
CA LEU A 317 -2.00 0.00 -12.11
C LEU A 317 -3.15 -0.19 -13.10
N ALA A 318 -3.83 0.88 -13.49
CA ALA A 318 -4.82 0.82 -14.56
C ALA A 318 -4.13 0.86 -15.93
N LEU A 319 -4.32 -0.19 -16.72
CA LEU A 319 -3.86 -0.29 -18.12
C LEU A 319 -4.91 0.27 -19.09
N GLY A 320 -6.10 0.56 -18.61
CA GLY A 320 -7.26 1.05 -19.35
C GLY A 320 -8.49 0.99 -18.46
N ASN A 321 -9.64 1.33 -19.01
CA ASN A 321 -10.88 1.19 -18.27
C ASN A 321 -11.13 -0.31 -18.00
N ASP A 322 -11.27 -0.64 -16.69
CA ASP A 322 -11.54 -2.01 -16.22
C ASP A 322 -10.48 -3.07 -16.62
N ARG A 323 -9.25 -2.62 -16.98
CA ARG A 323 -8.06 -3.47 -17.15
C ARG A 323 -6.97 -3.00 -16.19
N LEU A 324 -6.51 -3.91 -15.36
CA LEU A 324 -5.56 -3.62 -14.30
C LEU A 324 -4.33 -4.51 -14.42
N LEU A 325 -3.18 -4.00 -14.00
CA LEU A 325 -1.98 -4.78 -13.69
C LEU A 325 -1.84 -4.82 -12.18
N VAL A 326 -1.86 -6.02 -11.60
CA VAL A 326 -1.75 -6.23 -10.17
C VAL A 326 -0.37 -6.79 -9.85
N LEU A 327 0.31 -6.19 -8.88
CA LEU A 327 1.56 -6.68 -8.32
C LEU A 327 1.26 -7.55 -7.10
N GLU A 328 1.54 -8.85 -7.22
CA GLU A 328 1.45 -9.82 -6.15
C GLU A 328 2.86 -10.25 -5.74
N ARG A 329 3.16 -10.30 -4.46
CA ARG A 329 4.49 -10.62 -3.98
C ARG A 329 4.53 -11.44 -2.70
N THR A 330 5.68 -12.10 -2.49
CA THR A 330 6.22 -12.52 -1.21
C THR A 330 7.43 -11.64 -0.85
N ASP A 331 8.29 -12.03 0.07
CA ASP A 331 9.43 -11.18 0.47
C ASP A 331 10.55 -11.13 -0.59
N LYS A 332 10.66 -12.17 -1.47
CA LYS A 332 11.74 -12.29 -2.45
C LYS A 332 11.27 -12.56 -3.88
N THR A 333 9.97 -12.65 -4.11
CA THR A 333 9.41 -12.94 -5.43
C THR A 333 8.27 -11.98 -5.72
N THR A 334 8.30 -11.35 -6.89
CA THR A 334 7.22 -10.50 -7.40
C THR A 334 6.63 -11.11 -8.66
N LYS A 335 5.32 -11.08 -8.77
CA LYS A 335 4.54 -11.46 -9.96
C LYS A 335 3.66 -10.29 -10.39
N LEU A 336 3.41 -10.21 -11.68
CA LEU A 336 2.53 -9.22 -12.28
C LEU A 336 1.41 -9.94 -13.03
N HIS A 337 0.17 -9.61 -12.71
CA HIS A 337 -1.02 -10.22 -13.29
C HIS A 337 -1.90 -9.18 -13.97
N GLU A 338 -2.22 -9.40 -15.23
CA GLU A 338 -3.27 -8.61 -15.90
C GLU A 338 -4.65 -9.11 -15.45
N VAL A 339 -5.48 -8.19 -14.98
CA VAL A 339 -6.85 -8.45 -14.53
C VAL A 339 -7.82 -7.65 -15.39
N LYS A 340 -8.92 -8.31 -15.80
CA LYS A 340 -10.02 -7.67 -16.52
C LYS A 340 -11.29 -7.80 -15.69
N LEU A 341 -11.95 -6.67 -15.42
CA LEU A 341 -13.20 -6.65 -14.67
C LEU A 341 -14.42 -6.96 -15.55
N ALA A 342 -14.28 -6.80 -16.88
CA ALA A 342 -15.34 -7.14 -17.81
C ALA A 342 -15.69 -8.64 -17.73
N GLY A 343 -16.95 -8.94 -17.36
CA GLY A 343 -17.44 -10.31 -17.14
C GLY A 343 -17.13 -10.88 -15.77
N ALA A 344 -16.44 -10.17 -14.89
CA ALA A 344 -16.25 -10.55 -13.51
C ALA A 344 -17.55 -10.30 -12.70
N THR A 345 -17.79 -11.16 -11.71
CA THR A 345 -18.95 -11.01 -10.82
C THR A 345 -18.71 -9.87 -9.85
N ASN A 346 -19.58 -8.87 -9.87
CA ASN A 346 -19.68 -7.83 -8.85
C ASN A 346 -20.51 -8.42 -7.70
N ILE A 347 -19.97 -8.44 -6.45
CA ILE A 347 -20.56 -9.10 -5.27
C ILE A 347 -21.24 -8.14 -4.31
#